data_580341714f422349da4568d78411165e
#
_entry.id   580341714f422349da4568d78411165e
#
_cell.length_a   1.000
_cell.length_b   1.000
_cell.length_c   1.000
_cell.angle_alpha   90.00
_cell.angle_beta   90.00
_cell.angle_gamma   90.00
#
_symmetry.space_group_name_H-M   'P 1'
#
loop_
_entity.id
_entity.type
_entity.pdbx_description
1 polymer ?
#
loop_
_entity_poly.entity_id
_entity_poly.type
_entity_poly.pdbx_seq_one_letter_code
_entity_poly.pdbx_strand_id
1 'polypeptide(L)'
;YGFCEDKYGVSWQLILTDPGGEDRPFIIPSLLFVGSSYGKAEEAGDYYLTVFNQKNGQAKLGQRVKYGAGAEPNKEGTVMFSDFKLWDTWFTAMDGGGEHKFAFNEAVSFMVTCDNQEELDYFWEKLSHVPEAEQCGWCKDQFGVSWQVVPKAMNEMMEKGTPEQNKRVTEAFLKMKKFDIAKLEEAYNG
;
A
#
# COMPACT_ATOMS: atom_id res chain seq x y z
N TYR A 1 -23.29 -0.14 -7.33
CA TYR A 1 -21.92 0.16 -7.77
C TYR A 1 -21.65 -0.47 -9.12
N GLY A 2 -20.64 0.02 -9.83
CA GLY A 2 -20.25 -0.51 -11.13
C GLY A 2 -18.74 -0.45 -11.35
N PHE A 3 -18.23 -1.30 -12.24
CA PHE A 3 -16.85 -1.29 -12.69
C PHE A 3 -16.74 -0.68 -14.08
N CYS A 4 -15.70 0.07 -14.33
CA CYS A 4 -15.30 0.54 -15.64
C CYS A 4 -13.77 0.58 -15.73
N GLU A 5 -13.26 0.61 -16.96
CA GLU A 5 -11.83 0.77 -17.24
C GLU A 5 -11.63 2.04 -18.06
N ASP A 6 -10.59 2.79 -17.75
CA ASP A 6 -10.23 3.95 -18.55
C ASP A 6 -9.34 3.57 -19.76
N LYS A 7 -9.05 4.56 -20.60
CA LYS A 7 -8.22 4.35 -21.80
C LYS A 7 -6.77 3.96 -21.53
N TYR A 8 -6.33 4.02 -20.28
CA TYR A 8 -4.98 3.64 -19.85
C TYR A 8 -4.93 2.25 -19.19
N GLY A 9 -6.07 1.56 -19.09
CA GLY A 9 -6.19 0.24 -18.47
C GLY A 9 -6.32 0.28 -16.94
N VAL A 10 -6.61 1.46 -16.37
CA VAL A 10 -6.88 1.55 -14.93
C VAL A 10 -8.34 1.22 -14.67
N SER A 11 -8.57 0.28 -13.77
CA SER A 11 -9.91 -0.11 -13.34
C SER A 11 -10.44 0.84 -12.27
N TRP A 12 -11.67 1.28 -12.46
CA TRP A 12 -12.39 2.16 -11.55
C TRP A 12 -13.63 1.47 -11.00
N GLN A 13 -13.93 1.76 -9.74
CA GLN A 13 -15.20 1.39 -9.12
C GLN A 13 -15.97 2.66 -8.77
N LEU A 14 -17.22 2.73 -9.19
CA LEU A 14 -18.12 3.83 -8.89
C LEU A 14 -19.12 3.36 -7.83
N ILE A 15 -19.09 3.98 -6.66
CA ILE A 15 -19.96 3.66 -5.54
C ILE A 15 -20.78 4.90 -5.19
N LEU A 16 -22.10 4.74 -5.13
CA LEU A 16 -22.97 5.77 -4.59
C LEU A 16 -22.86 5.75 -3.06
N THR A 17 -22.41 6.87 -2.48
CA THR A 17 -22.25 7.01 -1.02
C THR A 17 -23.59 7.33 -0.36
N ASP A 18 -23.75 6.89 0.89
CA ASP A 18 -24.87 7.29 1.75
C ASP A 18 -24.62 8.74 2.25
N PRO A 19 -25.53 9.68 2.00
CA PRO A 19 -25.39 11.05 2.48
C PRO A 19 -25.33 11.21 4.00
N GLY A 20 -25.78 10.20 4.75
CA GLY A 20 -25.74 10.17 6.22
C GLY A 20 -24.54 9.42 6.81
N GLY A 21 -23.66 8.86 5.96
CA GLY A 21 -22.48 8.13 6.37
C GLY A 21 -21.30 9.02 6.75
N GLU A 22 -20.24 8.39 7.25
CA GLU A 22 -18.95 9.07 7.47
C GLU A 22 -18.36 9.52 6.12
N ASP A 23 -17.91 10.76 6.04
CA ASP A 23 -17.28 11.29 4.84
C ASP A 23 -16.08 10.46 4.41
N ARG A 24 -16.03 10.13 3.12
CA ARG A 24 -14.92 9.43 2.46
C ARG A 24 -14.29 10.36 1.43
N PRO A 25 -12.96 10.24 1.20
CA PRO A 25 -12.33 10.89 0.06
C PRO A 25 -13.02 10.51 -1.25
N PHE A 26 -13.00 11.41 -2.21
CA PHE A 26 -13.60 11.17 -3.53
C PHE A 26 -12.95 10.00 -4.27
N ILE A 27 -11.65 9.78 -4.07
CA ILE A 27 -10.89 8.64 -4.61
C ILE A 27 -10.30 7.85 -3.45
N ILE A 28 -10.51 6.54 -3.47
CA ILE A 28 -10.01 5.60 -2.46
C ILE A 28 -9.31 4.44 -3.19
N PRO A 29 -8.06 4.09 -2.81
CA PRO A 29 -7.42 2.87 -3.30
C PRO A 29 -8.26 1.63 -3.01
N SER A 30 -8.42 0.77 -4.02
CA SER A 30 -9.17 -0.47 -3.91
C SER A 30 -8.28 -1.67 -4.21
N LEU A 31 -8.17 -2.58 -3.25
CA LEU A 31 -7.40 -3.82 -3.37
C LEU A 31 -8.36 -4.95 -3.75
N LEU A 32 -8.21 -5.49 -4.96
CA LEU A 32 -8.98 -6.64 -5.41
C LEU A 32 -8.12 -7.90 -5.40
N PHE A 33 -8.41 -8.79 -4.46
CA PHE A 33 -7.70 -10.05 -4.26
C PHE A 33 -8.27 -11.12 -5.19
N VAL A 34 -7.47 -11.54 -6.17
CA VAL A 34 -7.86 -12.47 -7.23
C VAL A 34 -6.79 -13.55 -7.45
N GLY A 35 -7.11 -14.60 -8.19
CA GLY A 35 -6.15 -15.63 -8.54
C GLY A 35 -5.49 -16.27 -7.32
N SER A 36 -4.16 -16.20 -7.21
CA SER A 36 -3.40 -16.76 -6.08
C SER A 36 -3.62 -16.01 -4.76
N SER A 37 -4.06 -14.76 -4.80
CA SER A 37 -4.38 -13.97 -3.60
C SER A 37 -5.87 -14.03 -3.21
N TYR A 38 -6.72 -14.69 -3.99
CA TYR A 38 -8.14 -14.83 -3.71
C TYR A 38 -8.42 -15.41 -2.32
N GLY A 39 -9.35 -14.79 -1.59
CA GLY A 39 -9.69 -15.15 -0.22
C GLY A 39 -8.79 -14.53 0.86
N LYS A 40 -7.87 -13.64 0.47
CA LYS A 40 -6.92 -13.00 1.39
C LYS A 40 -7.30 -11.57 1.80
N ALA A 41 -8.42 -11.02 1.30
CA ALA A 41 -8.80 -9.63 1.57
C ALA A 41 -9.01 -9.35 3.07
N GLU A 42 -9.59 -10.28 3.83
CA GLU A 42 -9.76 -10.14 5.29
C GLU A 42 -8.42 -10.20 6.02
N GLU A 43 -7.62 -11.22 5.73
CA GLU A 43 -6.30 -11.40 6.35
C GLU A 43 -5.38 -10.19 6.09
N ALA A 44 -5.37 -9.68 4.86
CA ALA A 44 -4.59 -8.52 4.48
C ALA A 44 -5.06 -7.25 5.20
N GLY A 45 -6.37 -7.00 5.24
CA GLY A 45 -6.94 -5.84 5.95
C GLY A 45 -6.60 -5.86 7.44
N ASP A 46 -6.73 -7.03 8.10
CA ASP A 46 -6.39 -7.18 9.53
C ASP A 46 -4.89 -7.02 9.78
N TYR A 47 -4.07 -7.53 8.86
CA TYR A 47 -2.62 -7.34 8.90
C TYR A 47 -2.23 -5.86 8.82
N TYR A 48 -2.75 -5.13 7.83
CA TYR A 48 -2.46 -3.70 7.69
C TYR A 48 -2.96 -2.90 8.89
N LEU A 49 -4.16 -3.19 9.40
CA LEU A 49 -4.66 -2.57 10.63
C LEU A 49 -3.69 -2.79 11.80
N THR A 50 -3.16 -4.00 11.95
CA THR A 50 -2.20 -4.32 13.01
C THR A 50 -0.89 -3.56 12.83
N VAL A 51 -0.31 -3.59 11.62
CA VAL A 51 0.96 -2.93 11.29
C VAL A 51 0.87 -1.42 11.56
N PHE A 52 -0.18 -0.76 11.07
CA PHE A 52 -0.31 0.68 11.17
C PHE A 52 -0.79 1.17 12.55
N ASN A 53 -1.46 0.32 13.34
CA ASN A 53 -1.84 0.66 14.73
C ASN A 53 -0.68 0.61 15.72
N GLN A 54 0.29 -0.27 15.53
CA GLN A 54 1.41 -0.42 16.47
C GLN A 54 2.27 0.83 16.59
N LYS A 55 2.33 1.67 15.56
CA LYS A 55 3.15 2.90 15.61
C LYS A 55 2.39 4.14 16.11
N ASN A 56 1.14 4.35 15.75
CA ASN A 56 0.44 5.60 16.10
C ASN A 56 -1.05 5.42 16.47
N GLY A 57 -1.56 4.20 16.53
CA GLY A 57 -2.94 3.92 16.97
C GLY A 57 -4.05 4.53 16.09
N GLN A 58 -3.76 4.78 14.81
CA GLN A 58 -4.67 5.51 13.92
C GLN A 58 -5.20 4.66 12.75
N ALA A 59 -5.14 3.33 12.85
CA ALA A 59 -5.79 2.48 11.87
C ALA A 59 -7.13 1.98 12.43
N LYS A 60 -8.17 2.00 11.60
CA LYS A 60 -9.50 1.52 12.00
C LYS A 60 -10.17 0.75 10.88
N LEU A 61 -10.87 -0.32 11.24
CA LEU A 61 -11.81 -0.99 10.37
C LEU A 61 -13.06 -0.12 10.26
N GLY A 62 -13.56 0.06 9.04
CA GLY A 62 -14.87 0.63 8.77
C GLY A 62 -15.92 -0.49 8.71
N GLN A 63 -16.32 -0.87 7.50
CA GLN A 63 -17.26 -1.95 7.25
C GLN A 63 -16.53 -3.19 6.73
N ARG A 64 -17.09 -4.36 7.01
CA ARG A 64 -16.71 -5.61 6.35
C ARG A 64 -17.95 -6.45 6.12
N VAL A 65 -18.21 -6.76 4.85
CA VAL A 65 -19.34 -7.57 4.41
C VAL A 65 -18.78 -8.77 3.66
N LYS A 66 -19.31 -9.95 3.95
CA LYS A 66 -18.88 -11.22 3.36
C LYS A 66 -19.91 -11.76 2.39
N TYR A 67 -19.47 -12.54 1.42
CA TYR A 67 -20.36 -13.29 0.55
C TYR A 67 -21.11 -14.35 1.34
N GLY A 68 -22.42 -14.45 1.10
CA GLY A 68 -23.28 -15.54 1.60
C GLY A 68 -23.24 -16.76 0.69
N ALA A 69 -24.01 -17.77 1.06
CA ALA A 69 -24.21 -18.95 0.23
C ALA A 69 -24.85 -18.59 -1.13
N GLY A 70 -24.43 -19.28 -2.21
CA GLY A 70 -24.98 -19.09 -3.56
C GLY A 70 -24.45 -17.84 -4.26
N ALA A 71 -23.29 -17.33 -3.88
CA ALA A 71 -22.65 -16.17 -4.49
C ALA A 71 -21.58 -16.53 -5.55
N GLU A 72 -21.68 -17.71 -6.18
CA GLU A 72 -20.72 -18.13 -7.20
C GLU A 72 -20.49 -17.06 -8.27
N PRO A 73 -19.25 -16.86 -8.74
CA PRO A 73 -18.03 -17.66 -8.48
C PRO A 73 -17.32 -17.34 -7.16
N ASN A 74 -17.88 -16.46 -6.32
CA ASN A 74 -17.30 -16.15 -5.02
C ASN A 74 -17.66 -17.21 -3.99
N LYS A 75 -16.71 -17.53 -3.11
CA LYS A 75 -16.94 -18.51 -2.03
C LYS A 75 -17.60 -17.83 -0.85
N GLU A 76 -18.54 -18.53 -0.23
CA GLU A 76 -19.13 -18.12 1.04
C GLU A 76 -18.04 -17.77 2.07
N GLY A 77 -18.22 -16.66 2.80
CA GLY A 77 -17.30 -16.20 3.84
C GLY A 77 -16.13 -15.36 3.33
N THR A 78 -15.85 -15.29 2.02
CA THR A 78 -14.87 -14.34 1.47
C THR A 78 -15.41 -12.92 1.47
N VAL A 79 -14.53 -11.92 1.37
CA VAL A 79 -14.90 -10.51 1.52
C VAL A 79 -15.55 -9.99 0.25
N MET A 80 -16.83 -9.63 0.33
CA MET A 80 -17.55 -8.94 -0.74
C MET A 80 -17.16 -7.46 -0.79
N PHE A 81 -16.99 -6.83 0.37
CA PHE A 81 -16.57 -5.45 0.51
C PHE A 81 -16.00 -5.25 1.91
N SER A 82 -14.88 -4.55 2.02
CA SER A 82 -14.35 -4.05 3.28
C SER A 82 -13.75 -2.68 3.05
N ASP A 83 -13.96 -1.73 3.96
CA ASP A 83 -13.18 -0.50 4.01
C ASP A 83 -12.45 -0.38 5.35
N PHE A 84 -11.29 0.24 5.29
CA PHE A 84 -10.45 0.49 6.47
C PHE A 84 -9.60 1.74 6.25
N LYS A 85 -9.21 2.35 7.35
CA LYS A 85 -8.37 3.55 7.34
C LYS A 85 -7.02 3.23 7.93
N LEU A 86 -5.94 3.59 7.22
CA LEU A 86 -4.55 3.55 7.69
C LEU A 86 -4.06 4.99 7.75
N TRP A 87 -3.85 5.50 8.96
CA TRP A 87 -3.62 6.92 9.21
C TRP A 87 -4.71 7.79 8.57
N ASP A 88 -4.36 8.66 7.62
CA ASP A 88 -5.32 9.54 6.96
C ASP A 88 -5.89 8.98 5.65
N THR A 89 -5.44 7.82 5.22
CA THR A 89 -5.83 7.23 3.93
C THR A 89 -6.82 6.09 4.12
N TRP A 90 -7.98 6.20 3.47
CA TRP A 90 -8.93 5.11 3.35
C TRP A 90 -8.54 4.14 2.25
N PHE A 91 -8.81 2.88 2.49
CA PHE A 91 -8.65 1.77 1.55
C PHE A 91 -9.94 0.97 1.48
N THR A 92 -10.16 0.30 0.35
CA THR A 92 -11.11 -0.79 0.26
C THR A 92 -10.40 -2.08 -0.11
N ALA A 93 -10.95 -3.21 0.32
CA ALA A 93 -10.47 -4.53 -0.04
C ALA A 93 -11.63 -5.47 -0.34
N MET A 94 -11.48 -6.28 -1.37
CA MET A 94 -12.48 -7.25 -1.80
C MET A 94 -11.79 -8.50 -2.33
N ASP A 95 -12.49 -9.63 -2.24
CA ASP A 95 -12.15 -10.86 -2.93
C ASP A 95 -12.96 -10.97 -4.22
N GLY A 96 -12.29 -11.23 -5.34
CA GLY A 96 -12.92 -11.46 -6.65
C GLY A 96 -12.78 -12.92 -7.06
N GLY A 97 -13.86 -13.66 -7.03
CA GLY A 97 -13.92 -15.03 -7.56
C GLY A 97 -14.00 -15.05 -9.08
N GLY A 98 -13.71 -16.23 -9.67
CA GLY A 98 -13.72 -16.42 -11.12
C GLY A 98 -12.35 -16.25 -11.76
N GLU A 99 -12.34 -16.21 -13.09
CA GLU A 99 -11.09 -16.03 -13.85
C GLU A 99 -10.74 -14.56 -14.00
N HIS A 100 -9.63 -14.18 -13.37
CA HIS A 100 -9.02 -12.86 -13.54
C HIS A 100 -7.63 -13.01 -14.17
N LYS A 101 -7.30 -12.16 -15.15
CA LYS A 101 -6.02 -12.17 -15.87
C LYS A 101 -5.00 -11.17 -15.32
N PHE A 102 -5.24 -10.66 -14.14
CA PHE A 102 -4.35 -9.72 -13.46
C PHE A 102 -4.04 -10.18 -12.03
N ALA A 103 -3.00 -9.61 -11.47
CA ALA A 103 -2.59 -9.75 -10.07
C ALA A 103 -2.00 -8.42 -9.61
N PHE A 104 -1.72 -8.29 -8.32
CA PHE A 104 -0.95 -7.15 -7.82
C PHE A 104 0.42 -7.09 -8.50
N ASN A 105 0.84 -5.90 -8.87
CA ASN A 105 2.14 -5.63 -9.49
C ASN A 105 2.63 -4.22 -9.12
N GLU A 106 3.79 -3.84 -9.63
CA GLU A 106 4.46 -2.58 -9.30
C GLU A 106 3.86 -1.35 -10.02
N ALA A 107 2.85 -1.52 -10.89
CA ALA A 107 2.16 -0.38 -11.53
C ALA A 107 1.41 0.49 -10.51
N VAL A 108 1.01 -0.09 -9.37
CA VAL A 108 0.46 0.63 -8.23
C VAL A 108 1.25 0.24 -6.98
N SER A 109 1.69 1.22 -6.23
CA SER A 109 2.35 1.04 -4.93
C SER A 109 1.87 2.10 -3.95
N PHE A 110 1.98 1.79 -2.67
CA PHE A 110 1.66 2.73 -1.59
C PHE A 110 2.95 3.17 -0.91
N MET A 111 3.06 4.49 -0.68
CA MET A 111 4.24 5.06 -0.06
C MET A 111 3.99 5.30 1.43
N VAL A 112 4.89 4.78 2.26
CA VAL A 112 4.97 5.07 3.68
C VAL A 112 6.15 6.00 3.91
N THR A 113 5.86 7.24 4.32
CA THR A 113 6.90 8.23 4.64
C THR A 113 7.23 8.13 6.12
N CYS A 114 8.50 7.83 6.44
CA CYS A 114 9.00 7.59 7.79
C CYS A 114 9.77 8.80 8.32
N ASP A 115 9.52 9.18 9.57
CA ASP A 115 10.17 10.33 10.20
C ASP A 115 11.62 10.04 10.65
N ASN A 116 11.96 8.77 10.90
CA ASN A 116 13.28 8.35 11.39
C ASN A 116 13.62 6.91 10.98
N GLN A 117 14.86 6.48 11.27
CA GLN A 117 15.34 5.15 10.92
C GLN A 117 14.58 4.02 11.64
N GLU A 118 14.20 4.20 12.90
CA GLU A 118 13.45 3.20 13.66
C GLU A 118 12.09 2.90 13.02
N GLU A 119 11.39 3.95 12.58
CA GLU A 119 10.10 3.81 11.90
C GLU A 119 10.27 3.16 10.53
N LEU A 120 11.32 3.56 9.79
CA LEU A 120 11.67 2.97 8.51
C LEU A 120 11.97 1.48 8.65
N ASP A 121 12.78 1.11 9.64
CA ASP A 121 13.14 -0.28 9.92
C ASP A 121 11.91 -1.11 10.28
N TYR A 122 10.99 -0.54 11.09
CA TYR A 122 9.75 -1.17 11.46
C TYR A 122 8.86 -1.48 10.23
N PHE A 123 8.58 -0.48 9.40
CA PHE A 123 7.73 -0.71 8.22
C PHE A 123 8.40 -1.62 7.20
N TRP A 124 9.72 -1.50 7.02
CA TRP A 124 10.46 -2.43 6.16
C TRP A 124 10.34 -3.87 6.64
N GLU A 125 10.54 -4.13 7.92
CA GLU A 125 10.38 -5.48 8.50
C GLU A 125 8.97 -6.05 8.29
N LYS A 126 7.95 -5.20 8.40
CA LYS A 126 6.56 -5.63 8.28
C LYS A 126 6.06 -5.71 6.83
N LEU A 127 6.58 -4.93 5.91
CA LEU A 127 6.06 -4.84 4.54
C LEU A 127 6.96 -5.49 3.49
N SER A 128 8.20 -5.88 3.81
CA SER A 128 9.10 -6.55 2.87
C SER A 128 9.13 -8.05 3.12
N HIS A 129 8.45 -8.81 2.26
CA HIS A 129 8.38 -10.27 2.34
C HIS A 129 8.91 -10.98 1.08
N VAL A 130 9.24 -10.22 0.02
CA VAL A 130 9.73 -10.73 -1.26
C VAL A 130 11.09 -10.09 -1.56
N PRO A 131 12.23 -10.77 -1.22
CA PRO A 131 13.57 -10.18 -1.35
C PRO A 131 13.96 -9.75 -2.77
N GLU A 132 13.36 -10.36 -3.80
CA GLU A 132 13.59 -10.05 -5.21
C GLU A 132 12.93 -8.72 -5.63
N ALA A 133 11.93 -8.26 -4.88
CA ALA A 133 11.24 -6.98 -5.11
C ALA A 133 11.89 -5.80 -4.39
N GLU A 134 12.93 -6.06 -3.57
CA GLU A 134 13.58 -5.03 -2.78
C GLU A 134 14.57 -4.19 -3.60
N GLN A 135 14.26 -2.90 -3.80
CA GLN A 135 15.11 -1.96 -4.53
C GLN A 135 14.75 -0.52 -4.18
N CYS A 136 15.70 0.29 -3.73
CA CYS A 136 15.53 1.75 -3.53
C CYS A 136 14.27 2.09 -2.71
N GLY A 137 14.06 1.43 -1.58
CA GLY A 137 12.90 1.60 -0.72
C GLY A 137 11.63 0.87 -1.17
N TRP A 138 11.64 0.29 -2.38
CA TRP A 138 10.55 -0.58 -2.83
C TRP A 138 10.63 -1.94 -2.17
N CYS A 139 9.48 -2.47 -1.80
CA CYS A 139 9.31 -3.82 -1.30
C CYS A 139 7.92 -4.37 -1.67
N LYS A 140 7.73 -5.64 -1.44
CA LYS A 140 6.46 -6.32 -1.69
C LYS A 140 6.07 -7.15 -0.47
N ASP A 141 4.82 -7.03 -0.05
CA ASP A 141 4.35 -7.78 1.10
C ASP A 141 3.95 -9.22 0.77
N GLN A 142 3.55 -9.97 1.79
CA GLN A 142 3.12 -11.37 1.69
C GLN A 142 1.85 -11.58 0.86
N PHE A 143 1.12 -10.53 0.56
CA PHE A 143 -0.10 -10.56 -0.28
C PHE A 143 0.18 -10.18 -1.73
N GLY A 144 1.39 -9.72 -2.03
CA GLY A 144 1.82 -9.28 -3.35
C GLY A 144 1.61 -7.79 -3.62
N VAL A 145 1.18 -7.01 -2.63
CA VAL A 145 1.02 -5.57 -2.76
C VAL A 145 2.38 -4.88 -2.65
N SER A 146 2.63 -3.94 -3.55
CA SER A 146 3.89 -3.18 -3.60
C SER A 146 3.84 -1.95 -2.71
N TRP A 147 4.91 -1.74 -1.96
CA TRP A 147 5.09 -0.62 -1.04
C TRP A 147 6.40 0.12 -1.34
N GLN A 148 6.44 1.39 -0.95
CA GLN A 148 7.64 2.20 -0.92
C GLN A 148 7.82 2.74 0.50
N VAL A 149 8.91 2.34 1.18
CA VAL A 149 9.23 2.80 2.53
C VAL A 149 10.33 3.85 2.43
N VAL A 150 9.96 5.12 2.59
CA VAL A 150 10.79 6.28 2.21
C VAL A 150 11.01 7.18 3.42
N PRO A 151 12.27 7.57 3.73
CA PRO A 151 12.52 8.52 4.80
C PRO A 151 12.16 9.94 4.37
N LYS A 152 11.46 10.68 5.23
CA LYS A 152 11.13 12.09 5.03
C LYS A 152 12.38 12.95 4.82
N ALA A 153 13.45 12.64 5.55
CA ALA A 153 14.73 13.32 5.42
C ALA A 153 15.27 13.31 3.98
N MET A 154 15.10 12.20 3.23
CA MET A 154 15.54 12.13 1.83
C MET A 154 14.75 13.12 0.95
N ASN A 155 13.44 13.22 1.13
CA ASN A 155 12.62 14.16 0.39
C ASN A 155 13.06 15.61 0.67
N GLU A 156 13.34 15.93 1.94
CA GLU A 156 13.85 17.26 2.34
C GLU A 156 15.23 17.56 1.76
N MET A 157 16.13 16.56 1.72
CA MET A 157 17.45 16.71 1.09
C MET A 157 17.31 17.00 -0.41
N MET A 158 16.46 16.24 -1.10
CA MET A 158 16.24 16.41 -2.55
C MET A 158 15.58 17.73 -2.90
N GLU A 159 14.71 18.26 -2.03
CA GLU A 159 14.04 19.56 -2.22
C GLU A 159 14.99 20.74 -1.99
N LYS A 160 15.83 20.67 -0.95
CA LYS A 160 16.66 21.79 -0.48
C LYS A 160 18.11 21.75 -1.00
N GLY A 161 18.55 20.59 -1.53
CA GLY A 161 19.92 20.33 -1.93
C GLY A 161 20.32 21.03 -3.24
N THR A 162 21.60 21.31 -3.38
CA THR A 162 22.19 21.71 -4.68
C THR A 162 22.16 20.53 -5.66
N PRO A 163 22.33 20.76 -6.97
CA PRO A 163 22.43 19.69 -7.97
C PRO A 163 23.51 18.65 -7.63
N GLU A 164 24.66 19.08 -7.08
CA GLU A 164 25.75 18.19 -6.68
C GLU A 164 25.38 17.34 -5.46
N GLN A 165 24.70 17.90 -4.47
CA GLN A 165 24.18 17.18 -3.30
C GLN A 165 23.14 16.17 -3.73
N ASN A 166 22.17 16.57 -4.54
CA ASN A 166 21.12 15.70 -5.05
C ASN A 166 21.70 14.53 -5.87
N LYS A 167 22.75 14.80 -6.67
CA LYS A 167 23.48 13.74 -7.40
C LYS A 167 24.10 12.73 -6.45
N ARG A 168 24.82 13.17 -5.40
CA ARG A 168 25.45 12.25 -4.43
C ARG A 168 24.40 11.41 -3.69
N VAL A 169 23.33 12.04 -3.21
CA VAL A 169 22.21 11.34 -2.55
C VAL A 169 21.58 10.30 -3.50
N THR A 170 21.37 10.66 -4.77
CA THR A 170 20.85 9.74 -5.78
C THR A 170 21.77 8.56 -6.01
N GLU A 171 23.08 8.80 -6.17
CA GLU A 171 24.08 7.73 -6.35
C GLU A 171 24.18 6.81 -5.11
N ALA A 172 23.90 7.34 -3.91
CA ALA A 172 23.88 6.56 -2.69
C ALA A 172 22.63 5.68 -2.62
N PHE A 173 21.42 6.26 -2.79
CA PHE A 173 20.19 5.50 -2.61
C PHE A 173 19.96 4.43 -3.70
N LEU A 174 20.46 4.66 -4.93
CA LEU A 174 20.37 3.66 -6.03
C LEU A 174 21.09 2.35 -5.71
N LYS A 175 22.00 2.33 -4.74
CA LYS A 175 22.71 1.14 -4.28
C LYS A 175 22.04 0.46 -3.08
N MET A 176 20.99 1.04 -2.56
CA MET A 176 20.29 0.54 -1.36
C MET A 176 19.07 -0.30 -1.76
N LYS A 177 18.76 -1.29 -0.94
CA LYS A 177 17.44 -1.92 -0.88
C LYS A 177 16.58 -1.13 0.11
N LYS A 178 16.77 -1.36 1.40
CA LYS A 178 16.23 -0.53 2.48
C LYS A 178 17.08 0.73 2.61
N PHE A 179 16.45 1.87 2.80
CA PHE A 179 17.16 3.12 3.02
C PHE A 179 17.86 3.15 4.39
N ASP A 180 19.03 3.77 4.39
CA ASP A 180 19.86 4.06 5.56
C ASP A 180 20.01 5.58 5.62
N ILE A 181 19.32 6.22 6.57
CA ILE A 181 19.24 7.68 6.68
C ILE A 181 20.63 8.26 6.92
N ALA A 182 21.45 7.64 7.77
CA ALA A 182 22.80 8.13 8.07
C ALA A 182 23.70 8.15 6.82
N LYS A 183 23.60 7.14 5.95
CA LYS A 183 24.34 7.12 4.67
C LYS A 183 23.80 8.14 3.67
N LEU A 184 22.50 8.43 3.69
CA LEU A 184 21.94 9.51 2.86
C LEU A 184 22.44 10.88 3.33
N GLU A 185 22.48 11.12 4.65
CA GLU A 185 23.03 12.33 5.25
C GLU A 185 24.52 12.49 4.97
N GLU A 186 25.30 11.41 5.09
CA GLU A 186 26.74 11.42 4.71
C GLU A 186 26.92 11.81 3.23
N ALA A 187 26.16 11.22 2.32
CA ALA A 187 26.21 11.57 0.91
C ALA A 187 25.77 13.00 0.61
N TYR A 188 24.80 13.54 1.37
CA TYR A 188 24.34 14.91 1.23
C TYR A 188 25.41 15.91 1.66
N ASN A 189 26.10 15.65 2.77
CA ASN A 189 27.11 16.56 3.32
C ASN A 189 28.45 16.51 2.58
N GLY A 190 28.83 15.42 1.96
CA GLY A 190 30.01 15.24 1.11
C GLY A 190 31.15 14.56 1.79
#